data_b0b82ba532d5f4109027a0fcae11f06e
#
_entry.id   b0b82ba532d5f4109027a0fcae11f06e
#
_cell.length_a   1.000
_cell.length_b   1.000
_cell.length_c   1.000
_cell.angle_alpha   90.00
_cell.angle_beta   90.00
_cell.angle_gamma   90.00
#
_symmetry.space_group_name_H-M   'P 1'
#
loop_
_entity.id
_entity.type
_entity.pdbx_description
1 polymer ?
#
loop_
_entity_poly.entity_id
_entity_poly.type
_entity_poly.pdbx_seq_one_letter_code
_entity_poly.pdbx_strand_id
1 'polypeptide(L)'
;MKGILKGMLQVIKHLFRKPVTVQYPEEPIPWHTKRFRGRVILNLDTCIGCTLCSQICPNHADHMVYYDYDNGKNKRKIYPAVNIGVCTYCGLCQEVCPTGSIRLSNEFELAYYNKDLDYLPDRLSRSEKELMRHD
;
A
#
# COMPACT_ATOMS: atom_id res chain seq x y z
N MET A 1 -16.47 -46.09 26.81
CA MET A 1 -16.55 -44.72 27.36
C MET A 1 -15.18 -44.04 27.63
N LYS A 2 -14.09 -44.77 27.88
CA LYS A 2 -12.75 -44.20 28.12
C LYS A 2 -12.19 -43.36 26.95
N GLY A 3 -12.55 -43.69 25.70
CA GLY A 3 -12.10 -42.95 24.51
C GLY A 3 -12.70 -41.52 24.38
N ILE A 4 -13.99 -41.39 24.70
CA ILE A 4 -14.71 -40.11 24.64
C ILE A 4 -14.16 -39.16 25.70
N LEU A 5 -13.95 -39.63 26.91
CA LEU A 5 -13.34 -38.86 27.98
C LEU A 5 -11.91 -38.35 27.61
N LYS A 6 -11.14 -39.24 26.96
CA LYS A 6 -9.77 -38.86 26.51
C LYS A 6 -9.79 -37.78 25.43
N GLY A 7 -10.73 -37.84 24.49
CA GLY A 7 -10.97 -36.80 23.50
C GLY A 7 -11.39 -35.48 24.12
N MET A 8 -12.33 -35.47 25.04
CA MET A 8 -12.77 -34.26 25.75
C MET A 8 -11.63 -33.62 26.55
N LEU A 9 -10.81 -34.39 27.24
CA LEU A 9 -9.63 -33.89 27.94
C LEU A 9 -8.61 -33.21 26.99
N GLN A 10 -8.47 -33.75 25.78
CA GLN A 10 -7.58 -33.16 24.78
C GLN A 10 -8.12 -31.79 24.31
N VAL A 11 -9.41 -31.67 24.08
CA VAL A 11 -10.04 -30.39 23.68
C VAL A 11 -9.92 -29.36 24.79
N ILE A 12 -10.16 -29.74 26.04
CA ILE A 12 -10.04 -28.85 27.21
C ILE A 12 -8.61 -28.31 27.34
N LYS A 13 -7.58 -29.10 27.05
CA LYS A 13 -6.19 -28.63 27.07
C LYS A 13 -5.93 -27.52 26.04
N HIS A 14 -6.64 -27.50 24.91
CA HIS A 14 -6.50 -26.43 23.92
C HIS A 14 -7.09 -25.09 24.39
N LEU A 15 -8.11 -25.13 25.28
CA LEU A 15 -8.70 -23.91 25.84
C LEU A 15 -7.68 -23.05 26.62
N PHE A 16 -6.70 -23.68 27.25
CA PHE A 16 -5.68 -23.02 28.06
C PHE A 16 -4.37 -22.77 27.28
N ARG A 17 -4.30 -23.07 25.98
CA ARG A 17 -3.12 -22.80 25.16
C ARG A 17 -3.19 -21.37 24.61
N LYS A 18 -2.03 -20.69 24.56
CA LYS A 18 -1.92 -19.42 23.87
C LYS A 18 -2.29 -19.62 22.38
N PRO A 19 -3.13 -18.76 21.80
CA PRO A 19 -3.48 -18.82 20.39
C PRO A 19 -2.23 -18.65 19.51
N VAL A 20 -2.22 -19.33 18.37
CA VAL A 20 -1.14 -19.22 17.36
C VAL A 20 -1.38 -18.04 16.41
N THR A 21 -2.63 -17.59 16.34
CA THR A 21 -3.05 -16.46 15.51
C THR A 21 -2.69 -15.13 16.17
N VAL A 22 -2.33 -14.14 15.35
CA VAL A 22 -2.15 -12.75 15.79
C VAL A 22 -3.52 -12.12 15.96
N GLN A 23 -3.75 -11.45 17.07
CA GLN A 23 -5.01 -10.79 17.39
C GLN A 23 -5.03 -9.39 16.77
N TYR A 24 -5.06 -9.33 15.44
CA TYR A 24 -5.19 -8.06 14.74
C TYR A 24 -6.64 -7.53 14.87
N PRO A 25 -6.90 -6.22 15.12
CA PRO A 25 -5.92 -5.10 15.15
C PRO A 25 -5.27 -4.81 16.52
N GLU A 26 -5.65 -5.50 17.61
CA GLU A 26 -5.12 -5.25 18.95
C GLU A 26 -3.60 -5.51 19.01
N GLU A 27 -3.14 -6.57 18.33
CA GLU A 27 -1.72 -6.85 18.16
C GLU A 27 -1.35 -6.55 16.69
N PRO A 28 -0.55 -5.50 16.41
CA PRO A 28 -0.11 -5.21 15.05
C PRO A 28 0.78 -6.34 14.52
N ILE A 29 0.70 -6.58 13.22
CA ILE A 29 1.56 -7.57 12.56
C ILE A 29 3.02 -7.11 12.66
N PRO A 30 3.89 -7.85 13.39
CA PRO A 30 5.23 -7.37 13.73
C PRO A 30 6.24 -7.44 12.56
N TRP A 31 5.86 -8.02 11.43
CA TRP A 31 6.78 -8.23 10.31
C TRP A 31 6.16 -7.92 8.97
N HIS A 32 6.97 -7.29 8.12
CA HIS A 32 6.74 -7.21 6.69
C HIS A 32 7.90 -7.92 5.97
N THR A 33 7.59 -8.66 4.93
CA THR A 33 8.61 -9.27 4.10
C THR A 33 9.36 -8.20 3.30
N LYS A 34 10.62 -8.46 2.92
CA LYS A 34 11.40 -7.52 2.09
C LYS A 34 10.75 -7.20 0.73
N ARG A 35 9.86 -8.07 0.27
CA ARG A 35 9.12 -7.92 -0.99
C ARG A 35 7.65 -7.58 -0.77
N PHE A 36 7.31 -7.00 0.37
CA PHE A 36 5.95 -6.56 0.64
C PHE A 36 5.56 -5.45 -0.34
N ARG A 37 4.33 -5.52 -0.86
CA ARG A 37 3.78 -4.58 -1.83
C ARG A 37 2.55 -3.92 -1.22
N GLY A 38 2.76 -2.86 -0.48
CA GLY A 38 1.69 -2.04 0.07
C GLY A 38 1.37 -0.84 -0.83
N ARG A 39 0.91 0.24 -0.26
CA ARG A 39 0.48 1.44 -0.97
C ARG A 39 1.58 2.01 -1.86
N VAL A 40 1.18 2.48 -3.03
CA VAL A 40 2.06 3.25 -3.93
C VAL A 40 2.36 4.60 -3.30
N ILE A 41 3.63 4.97 -3.26
CA ILE A 41 4.12 6.27 -2.81
C ILE A 41 4.95 6.94 -3.90
N LEU A 42 4.92 8.26 -3.93
CA LEU A 42 5.63 9.08 -4.90
C LEU A 42 6.56 10.05 -4.20
N ASN A 43 7.82 10.08 -4.62
CA ASN A 43 8.74 11.16 -4.25
C ASN A 43 8.71 12.24 -5.34
N LEU A 44 8.13 13.39 -5.02
CA LEU A 44 7.99 14.52 -5.94
C LEU A 44 9.33 15.10 -6.36
N ASP A 45 10.34 15.14 -5.46
CA ASP A 45 11.64 15.76 -5.70
C ASP A 45 12.48 15.03 -6.75
N THR A 46 12.25 13.72 -6.90
CA THR A 46 13.00 12.87 -7.83
C THR A 46 12.26 12.60 -9.13
N CYS A 47 10.96 12.90 -9.21
CA CYS A 47 10.14 12.64 -10.38
C CYS A 47 10.50 13.58 -11.52
N ILE A 48 10.75 13.02 -12.73
CA ILE A 48 11.06 13.77 -13.97
C ILE A 48 9.90 13.86 -14.95
N GLY A 49 8.73 13.30 -14.60
CA GLY A 49 7.54 13.32 -15.46
C GLY A 49 7.69 12.54 -16.78
N CYS A 50 8.41 11.42 -16.77
CA CYS A 50 8.70 10.63 -17.97
C CYS A 50 7.53 9.81 -18.50
N THR A 51 6.43 9.69 -17.76
CA THR A 51 5.18 8.97 -18.11
C THR A 51 5.27 7.45 -18.21
N LEU A 52 6.42 6.83 -17.98
CA LEU A 52 6.62 5.39 -18.12
C LEU A 52 5.75 4.57 -17.15
N CYS A 53 5.52 5.08 -15.93
CA CYS A 53 4.67 4.42 -14.94
C CYS A 53 3.23 4.26 -15.43
N SER A 54 2.66 5.30 -16.05
CA SER A 54 1.33 5.25 -16.64
C SER A 54 1.25 4.30 -17.84
N GLN A 55 2.29 4.28 -18.70
CA GLN A 55 2.31 3.43 -19.88
C GLN A 55 2.44 1.94 -19.57
N ILE A 56 3.18 1.58 -18.53
CA ILE A 56 3.40 0.18 -18.15
C ILE A 56 2.24 -0.41 -17.33
N CYS A 57 1.34 0.43 -16.82
CA CYS A 57 0.27 -0.02 -15.92
C CYS A 57 -0.75 -0.90 -16.65
N PRO A 58 -0.86 -2.21 -16.31
CA PRO A 58 -1.76 -3.12 -17.02
C PRO A 58 -3.24 -2.81 -16.78
N ASN A 59 -3.56 -2.19 -15.66
CA ASN A 59 -4.93 -1.87 -15.28
C ASN A 59 -5.29 -0.39 -15.53
N HIS A 60 -4.38 0.39 -16.13
CA HIS A 60 -4.55 1.84 -16.31
C HIS A 60 -4.92 2.58 -15.03
N ALA A 61 -4.47 2.05 -13.88
CA ALA A 61 -4.66 2.67 -12.57
C ALA A 61 -3.82 3.94 -12.41
N ASP A 62 -2.68 4.02 -13.11
CA ASP A 62 -1.76 5.15 -13.09
C ASP A 62 -2.02 6.05 -14.30
N HIS A 63 -2.29 7.31 -14.06
CA HIS A 63 -2.51 8.31 -15.08
C HIS A 63 -1.75 9.59 -14.75
N MET A 64 -1.48 10.41 -15.75
CA MET A 64 -0.69 11.61 -15.58
C MET A 64 -1.58 12.84 -15.38
N VAL A 65 -1.26 13.62 -14.35
CA VAL A 65 -1.98 14.86 -14.04
C VAL A 65 -1.01 16.05 -13.99
N TYR A 66 -1.53 17.25 -14.28
CA TYR A 66 -0.78 18.47 -14.04
C TYR A 66 -0.82 18.79 -12.55
N TYR A 67 0.35 18.99 -11.96
CA TYR A 67 0.49 19.37 -10.56
C TYR A 67 1.55 20.44 -10.41
N ASP A 68 1.19 21.61 -9.87
CA ASP A 68 2.08 22.77 -9.76
C ASP A 68 3.08 22.58 -8.62
N TYR A 69 4.03 21.69 -8.84
CA TYR A 69 5.19 21.50 -7.98
C TYR A 69 6.47 21.60 -8.80
N ASP A 70 7.37 22.50 -8.39
CA ASP A 70 8.64 22.72 -9.09
C ASP A 70 9.78 22.03 -8.33
N ASN A 71 10.28 20.94 -8.86
CA ASN A 71 11.47 20.24 -8.37
C ASN A 71 12.72 20.52 -9.19
N GLY A 72 12.66 21.47 -10.13
CA GLY A 72 13.75 21.81 -11.05
C GLY A 72 14.07 20.75 -12.12
N LYS A 73 13.52 19.54 -12.01
CA LYS A 73 13.77 18.41 -12.91
C LYS A 73 12.59 18.15 -13.86
N ASN A 74 11.36 18.31 -13.38
CA ASN A 74 10.14 18.11 -14.15
C ASN A 74 9.59 19.41 -14.71
N LYS A 75 10.15 19.86 -15.82
CA LYS A 75 9.74 21.11 -16.49
C LYS A 75 8.29 21.11 -16.97
N ARG A 76 7.70 19.94 -17.21
CA ARG A 76 6.31 19.80 -17.67
C ARG A 76 5.30 19.88 -16.53
N LYS A 77 5.73 19.78 -15.29
CA LYS A 77 4.88 19.70 -14.10
C LYS A 77 3.80 18.61 -14.20
N ILE A 78 4.14 17.49 -14.84
CA ILE A 78 3.26 16.32 -15.02
C ILE A 78 3.71 15.24 -14.06
N TYR A 79 2.81 14.81 -13.19
CA TYR A 79 3.08 13.81 -12.16
C TYR A 79 2.07 12.65 -12.24
N PRO A 80 2.44 11.45 -11.81
CA PRO A 80 1.52 10.34 -11.74
C PRO A 80 0.48 10.54 -10.64
N ALA A 81 -0.75 10.22 -10.95
CA ALA A 81 -1.84 10.00 -10.01
C ALA A 81 -2.30 8.54 -10.13
N VAL A 82 -2.63 7.89 -9.04
CA VAL A 82 -2.92 6.46 -9.00
C VAL A 82 -4.29 6.21 -8.38
N ASN A 83 -5.17 5.57 -9.14
CA ASN A 83 -6.42 5.07 -8.59
C ASN A 83 -6.17 3.77 -7.81
N ILE A 84 -6.17 3.88 -6.49
CA ILE A 84 -5.88 2.76 -5.59
C ILE A 84 -6.95 1.66 -5.66
N GLY A 85 -8.18 2.02 -5.99
CA GLY A 85 -9.28 1.05 -6.12
C GLY A 85 -9.15 0.12 -7.33
N VAL A 86 -8.35 0.49 -8.33
CA VAL A 86 -8.09 -0.30 -9.55
C VAL A 86 -6.68 -0.91 -9.54
N CYS A 87 -5.78 -0.35 -8.72
CA CYS A 87 -4.39 -0.76 -8.64
C CYS A 87 -4.26 -2.19 -8.07
N THR A 88 -3.53 -3.06 -8.77
CA THR A 88 -3.23 -4.44 -8.32
C THR A 88 -1.92 -4.56 -7.53
N TYR A 89 -1.27 -3.45 -7.24
CA TYR A 89 0.02 -3.41 -6.51
C TYR A 89 1.09 -4.34 -7.13
N CYS A 90 1.09 -4.49 -8.44
CA CYS A 90 2.01 -5.39 -9.15
C CYS A 90 3.48 -4.95 -9.10
N GLY A 91 3.75 -3.64 -8.92
CA GLY A 91 5.10 -3.08 -8.78
C GLY A 91 5.80 -2.73 -10.09
N LEU A 92 5.18 -2.95 -11.26
CA LEU A 92 5.78 -2.64 -12.57
C LEU A 92 6.15 -1.16 -12.71
N CYS A 93 5.33 -0.25 -12.17
CA CYS A 93 5.63 1.19 -12.16
C CYS A 93 6.91 1.51 -11.39
N GLN A 94 7.18 0.79 -10.29
CA GLN A 94 8.43 0.92 -9.53
C GLN A 94 9.64 0.40 -10.32
N GLU A 95 9.48 -0.73 -11.02
CA GLU A 95 10.57 -1.37 -11.78
C GLU A 95 10.99 -0.54 -13.00
N VAL A 96 10.01 0.09 -13.68
CA VAL A 96 10.28 0.89 -14.87
C VAL A 96 10.77 2.30 -14.55
N CYS A 97 10.64 2.78 -13.33
CA CYS A 97 10.97 4.15 -12.96
C CYS A 97 12.49 4.39 -12.94
N PRO A 98 13.05 5.21 -13.84
CA PRO A 98 14.49 5.41 -13.91
C PRO A 98 15.07 6.17 -12.72
N THR A 99 14.25 6.97 -12.03
CA THR A 99 14.66 7.76 -10.87
C THR A 99 14.26 7.13 -9.54
N GLY A 100 13.52 6.02 -9.57
CA GLY A 100 12.97 5.39 -8.37
C GLY A 100 12.02 6.28 -7.59
N SER A 101 11.37 7.25 -8.25
CA SER A 101 10.43 8.19 -7.62
C SER A 101 9.17 7.51 -7.14
N ILE A 102 8.65 6.54 -7.89
CA ILE A 102 7.46 5.78 -7.54
C ILE A 102 7.89 4.44 -6.92
N ARG A 103 7.33 4.11 -5.76
CA ARG A 103 7.68 2.91 -5.01
C ARG A 103 6.45 2.34 -4.31
N LEU A 104 6.53 1.08 -3.91
CA LEU A 104 5.58 0.45 -3.02
C LEU A 104 6.07 0.54 -1.57
N SER A 105 5.19 0.96 -0.68
CA SER A 105 5.45 1.10 0.75
C SER A 105 5.11 -0.19 1.53
N ASN A 106 5.28 -0.15 2.84
CA ASN A 106 4.79 -1.19 3.74
C ASN A 106 3.39 -0.88 4.30
N GLU A 107 2.76 0.21 3.86
CA GLU A 107 1.41 0.59 4.29
C GLU A 107 0.38 -0.28 3.57
N PHE A 108 -0.52 -0.90 4.33
CA PHE A 108 -1.53 -1.83 3.82
C PHE A 108 -2.94 -1.54 4.35
N GLU A 109 -3.07 -0.71 5.36
CA GLU A 109 -4.36 -0.30 5.92
C GLU A 109 -4.98 0.77 5.03
N LEU A 110 -5.68 0.35 3.97
CA LEU A 110 -6.23 1.20 2.91
C LEU A 110 -7.75 1.07 2.83
N ALA A 111 -8.43 0.90 3.96
CA ALA A 111 -9.87 0.84 4.02
C ALA A 111 -10.48 2.24 4.08
N TYR A 112 -11.40 2.55 3.16
CA TYR A 112 -12.09 3.83 3.08
C TYR A 112 -13.59 3.65 2.93
N TYR A 113 -14.35 4.60 3.47
CA TYR A 113 -15.81 4.67 3.28
C TYR A 113 -16.22 5.33 1.95
N ASN A 114 -15.35 6.17 1.39
CA ASN A 114 -15.59 6.89 0.15
C ASN A 114 -15.05 6.14 -1.07
N LYS A 115 -15.69 6.31 -2.21
CA LYS A 115 -15.27 5.72 -3.50
C LYS A 115 -14.19 6.53 -4.22
N ASP A 116 -13.86 7.71 -3.74
CA ASP A 116 -12.79 8.54 -4.31
C ASP A 116 -11.43 8.00 -3.85
N LEU A 117 -10.95 7.04 -4.62
CA LEU A 117 -9.68 6.34 -4.40
C LEU A 117 -8.60 6.81 -5.38
N ASP A 118 -8.81 7.94 -6.04
CA ASP A 118 -7.84 8.54 -6.95
C ASP A 118 -6.84 9.39 -6.15
N TYR A 119 -5.65 8.84 -5.96
CA TYR A 119 -4.60 9.49 -5.20
C TYR A 119 -3.78 10.41 -6.10
N LEU A 120 -4.03 11.71 -5.95
CA LEU A 120 -3.26 12.78 -6.57
C LEU A 120 -1.81 12.79 -6.06
N PRO A 121 -0.88 13.46 -6.75
CA PRO A 121 0.54 13.50 -6.37
C PRO A 121 0.79 13.95 -4.93
N ASP A 122 -0.03 14.86 -4.41
CA ASP A 122 0.03 15.31 -3.03
C ASP A 122 -0.26 14.16 -2.04
N ARG A 123 -1.32 13.40 -2.26
CA ARG A 123 -1.67 12.24 -1.42
C ARG A 123 -0.65 11.10 -1.56
N LEU A 124 -0.09 10.90 -2.75
CA LEU A 124 0.93 9.88 -2.99
C LEU A 124 2.26 10.20 -2.29
N SER A 125 2.56 11.47 -2.08
CA SER A 125 3.80 11.92 -1.43
C SER A 125 3.75 11.86 0.09
N ARG A 126 2.54 11.82 0.68
CA ARG A 126 2.34 11.78 2.14
C ARG A 126 2.23 10.35 2.65
N SER A 127 2.69 10.13 3.88
CA SER A 127 2.40 8.88 4.58
C SER A 127 0.93 8.85 5.03
N GLU A 128 0.34 7.66 5.11
CA GLU A 128 -1.05 7.49 5.54
C GLU A 128 -1.31 8.04 6.94
N LYS A 129 -0.33 7.95 7.83
CA LYS A 129 -0.38 8.53 9.18
C LYS A 129 -0.54 10.06 9.16
N GLU A 130 -0.09 10.72 8.11
CA GLU A 130 -0.27 12.17 7.92
C GLU A 130 -1.64 12.49 7.33
N LEU A 131 -2.18 11.61 6.47
CA LEU A 131 -3.50 11.78 5.88
C LEU A 131 -4.63 11.65 6.90
N MET A 132 -4.52 10.70 7.85
CA MET A 132 -5.54 10.48 8.90
C MET A 132 -5.57 11.57 9.98
N ARG A 133 -4.63 12.51 10.00
CA ARG A 133 -4.65 13.64 10.97
C ARG A 133 -5.51 14.81 10.54
N HIS A 134 -6.02 14.81 9.33
CA HIS A 134 -6.75 15.94 8.73
C HIS A 134 -8.23 15.65 8.50
N ASP A 135 -8.73 14.48 8.89
CA ASP A 135 -10.14 14.11 9.00
C ASP A 135 -10.51 14.07 10.49
#